data_f9c217c34dc805b7cb3549961303f26a
#
_entry.id   f9c217c34dc805b7cb3549961303f26a
#
_cell.length_a   1.000
_cell.length_b   1.000
_cell.length_c   1.000
_cell.angle_alpha   90.00
_cell.angle_beta   90.00
_cell.angle_gamma   90.00
#
_symmetry.space_group_name_H-M   'P 1'
#
loop_
_entity.id
_entity.type
_entity.pdbx_description
1 polymer ?
#
loop_
_entity_poly.entity_id
_entity_poly.type
_entity_poly.pdbx_seq_one_letter_code
_entity_poly.pdbx_strand_id
1 'polypeptide(L)'
;SINNALINNFQKFQICYTIKANSNPAIIDILKTTIPDIGADCSSPGELFAARIGGISTSDCIYTGNYESDDDLKSALEQGAHINLDDISSLHRLKKIGIPKEISFRLNPGFGKGAFSEVVTGGKNSKFGVPKEDIVDAYKLAKEIGIKEFGLQCMTGSGVLDPEYFPKLMLEILKISEL
;
A
#
# COMPACT_ATOMS: atom_id res chain seq x y z
N SER A 1 14.15 4.28 18.09
CA SER A 1 12.83 4.27 17.41
C SER A 1 12.97 3.72 15.99
N ILE A 2 11.88 3.29 15.37
CA ILE A 2 11.84 2.81 13.97
C ILE A 2 12.40 3.90 13.04
N ASN A 3 11.98 5.15 13.20
CA ASN A 3 12.45 6.27 12.39
C ASN A 3 13.99 6.40 12.42
N ASN A 4 14.60 6.31 13.59
CA ASN A 4 16.07 6.37 13.71
C ASN A 4 16.76 5.19 13.01
N ALA A 5 16.17 3.99 13.10
CA ALA A 5 16.71 2.82 12.40
C ALA A 5 16.67 3.01 10.87
N LEU A 6 15.58 3.58 10.35
CA LEU A 6 15.44 3.86 8.91
C LEU A 6 16.41 4.94 8.45
N ILE A 7 16.53 6.05 9.19
CA ILE A 7 17.51 7.13 8.89
C ILE A 7 18.94 6.57 8.78
N ASN A 8 19.30 5.65 9.65
CA ASN A 8 20.68 5.11 9.70
C ASN A 8 20.98 4.08 8.60
N ASN A 9 19.95 3.50 7.95
CA ASN A 9 20.13 2.38 7.04
C ASN A 9 19.62 2.63 5.61
N PHE A 10 18.79 3.64 5.39
CA PHE A 10 18.18 3.92 4.08
C PHE A 10 18.44 5.36 3.66
N GLN A 11 18.85 5.55 2.41
CA GLN A 11 19.04 6.89 1.83
C GLN A 11 17.70 7.60 1.56
N LYS A 12 16.65 6.81 1.26
CA LYS A 12 15.31 7.32 0.96
C LYS A 12 14.28 6.34 1.50
N PHE A 13 13.37 6.83 2.31
CA PHE A 13 12.24 6.08 2.84
C PHE A 13 11.11 7.05 3.23
N GLN A 14 9.91 6.51 3.40
CA GLN A 14 8.78 7.20 4.01
C GLN A 14 8.08 6.24 4.98
N ILE A 15 7.71 6.73 6.15
CA ILE A 15 6.85 6.01 7.08
C ILE A 15 5.41 6.42 6.78
N CYS A 16 4.54 5.45 6.47
CA CYS A 16 3.12 5.70 6.29
C CYS A 16 2.34 5.16 7.50
N TYR A 17 1.58 6.03 8.15
CA TYR A 17 0.71 5.65 9.25
C TYR A 17 -0.60 5.06 8.71
N THR A 18 -0.98 3.89 9.19
CA THR A 18 -2.22 3.22 8.77
C THR A 18 -3.44 3.85 9.44
N ILE A 19 -4.18 4.68 8.70
CA ILE A 19 -5.31 5.47 9.21
C ILE A 19 -6.45 4.59 9.74
N LYS A 20 -6.71 3.45 9.11
CA LYS A 20 -7.75 2.51 9.59
C LYS A 20 -7.52 2.00 11.01
N ALA A 21 -6.29 2.01 11.51
CA ALA A 21 -5.99 1.59 12.87
C ALA A 21 -6.53 2.60 13.90
N ASN A 22 -6.39 3.90 13.60
CA ASN A 22 -7.01 4.97 14.37
C ASN A 22 -7.05 6.26 13.54
N SER A 23 -8.24 6.65 13.11
CA SER A 23 -8.47 7.83 12.27
C SER A 23 -8.68 9.14 13.06
N ASN A 24 -8.37 9.17 14.36
CA ASN A 24 -8.50 10.39 15.15
C ASN A 24 -7.50 11.46 14.67
N PRO A 25 -7.97 12.62 14.16
CA PRO A 25 -7.11 13.67 13.62
C PRO A 25 -6.07 14.20 14.61
N ALA A 26 -6.38 14.22 15.91
CA ALA A 26 -5.42 14.67 16.92
C ALA A 26 -4.22 13.72 17.05
N ILE A 27 -4.43 12.41 16.87
CA ILE A 27 -3.33 11.44 16.85
C ILE A 27 -2.50 11.60 15.58
N ILE A 28 -3.14 11.81 14.44
CA ILE A 28 -2.47 12.03 13.16
C ILE A 28 -1.61 13.31 13.22
N ASP A 29 -2.14 14.41 13.80
CA ASP A 29 -1.42 15.67 14.00
C ASP A 29 -0.18 15.49 14.90
N ILE A 30 -0.30 14.74 15.99
CA ILE A 30 0.85 14.40 16.87
C ILE A 30 1.92 13.64 16.09
N LEU A 31 1.52 12.66 15.27
CA LEU A 31 2.44 11.89 14.44
C LEU A 31 3.11 12.78 13.40
N LYS A 32 2.36 13.65 12.71
CA LYS A 32 2.88 14.60 11.73
C LYS A 32 3.85 15.60 12.35
N THR A 33 3.56 16.07 13.54
CA THR A 33 4.46 16.97 14.29
C THR A 33 5.75 16.27 14.69
N THR A 34 5.66 14.97 15.05
CA THR A 34 6.83 14.18 15.52
C THR A 34 7.68 13.68 14.37
N ILE A 35 7.06 13.35 13.23
CA ILE A 35 7.71 12.84 12.02
C ILE A 35 7.20 13.69 10.83
N PRO A 36 7.87 14.81 10.51
CA PRO A 36 7.38 15.78 9.53
C PRO A 36 7.10 15.19 8.13
N ASP A 37 7.84 14.15 7.73
CA ASP A 37 7.71 13.50 6.42
C ASP A 37 6.81 12.24 6.46
N ILE A 38 6.02 12.06 7.55
CA ILE A 38 5.10 10.93 7.64
C ILE A 38 4.04 11.01 6.56
N GLY A 39 3.81 9.89 5.87
CA GLY A 39 2.67 9.66 4.99
C GLY A 39 1.54 8.93 5.68
N ALA A 40 0.54 8.53 4.90
CA ALA A 40 -0.58 7.73 5.39
C ALA A 40 -0.86 6.53 4.49
N ASP A 41 -1.30 5.43 5.10
CA ASP A 41 -1.86 4.26 4.41
C ASP A 41 -3.38 4.28 4.62
N CYS A 42 -4.12 4.47 3.53
CA CYS A 42 -5.55 4.70 3.50
C CYS A 42 -6.25 3.64 2.65
N SER A 43 -7.44 3.22 3.08
CA SER A 43 -8.25 2.21 2.39
C SER A 43 -9.62 2.74 1.95
N SER A 44 -9.88 4.03 2.15
CA SER A 44 -11.14 4.69 1.75
C SER A 44 -10.95 6.20 1.58
N PRO A 45 -11.83 6.88 0.82
CA PRO A 45 -11.84 8.34 0.73
C PRO A 45 -12.01 9.03 2.09
N GLY A 46 -12.76 8.41 3.01
CA GLY A 46 -12.91 8.91 4.39
C GLY A 46 -11.60 8.92 5.15
N GLU A 47 -10.74 7.92 4.93
CA GLU A 47 -9.40 7.86 5.54
C GLU A 47 -8.45 8.88 4.91
N LEU A 48 -8.52 9.13 3.59
CA LEU A 48 -7.80 10.23 2.95
C LEU A 48 -8.22 11.60 3.51
N PHE A 49 -9.52 11.78 3.76
CA PHE A 49 -10.04 12.98 4.41
C PHE A 49 -9.48 13.13 5.84
N ALA A 50 -9.47 12.05 6.65
CA ALA A 50 -8.92 12.07 8.00
C ALA A 50 -7.41 12.39 8.01
N ALA A 51 -6.64 11.81 7.10
CA ALA A 51 -5.22 12.10 6.92
C ALA A 51 -5.00 13.59 6.64
N ARG A 52 -5.77 14.17 5.71
CA ARG A 52 -5.69 15.60 5.36
C ARG A 52 -6.04 16.51 6.53
N ILE A 53 -7.09 16.20 7.29
CA ILE A 53 -7.45 16.97 8.50
C ILE A 53 -6.35 16.90 9.54
N GLY A 54 -5.66 15.76 9.69
CA GLY A 54 -4.48 15.59 10.54
C GLY A 54 -3.18 16.18 10.00
N GLY A 55 -3.23 16.91 8.86
CA GLY A 55 -2.07 17.62 8.31
C GLY A 55 -1.18 16.82 7.35
N ILE A 56 -1.59 15.61 6.93
CA ILE A 56 -0.88 14.82 5.92
C ILE A 56 -1.43 15.16 4.53
N SER A 57 -0.56 15.51 3.58
CA SER A 57 -0.96 15.72 2.19
C SER A 57 -1.44 14.41 1.56
N THR A 58 -2.47 14.46 0.74
CA THR A 58 -2.95 13.28 0.00
C THR A 58 -1.91 12.75 -0.99
N SER A 59 -0.98 13.59 -1.47
CA SER A 59 0.17 13.16 -2.26
C SER A 59 1.18 12.30 -1.47
N ASP A 60 1.13 12.35 -0.13
CA ASP A 60 1.93 11.52 0.77
C ASP A 60 1.15 10.29 1.27
N CYS A 61 -0.02 10.02 0.66
CA CYS A 61 -0.86 8.89 1.01
C CYS A 61 -0.75 7.77 -0.01
N ILE A 62 -0.69 6.53 0.48
CA ILE A 62 -0.91 5.32 -0.31
C ILE A 62 -2.39 4.94 -0.14
N TYR A 63 -3.10 4.77 -1.25
CA TYR A 63 -4.48 4.32 -1.24
C TYR A 63 -4.57 2.87 -1.72
N THR A 64 -5.02 1.99 -0.83
CA THR A 64 -5.27 0.57 -1.11
C THR A 64 -6.72 0.25 -0.81
N GLY A 65 -7.58 0.38 -1.80
CA GLY A 65 -8.98 -0.05 -1.71
C GLY A 65 -9.10 -1.56 -1.94
N ASN A 66 -9.81 -2.22 -1.02
CA ASN A 66 -10.20 -3.61 -1.22
C ASN A 66 -11.69 -3.61 -1.53
N TYR A 67 -12.09 -3.92 -2.77
CA TYR A 67 -13.49 -3.83 -3.23
C TYR A 67 -14.06 -2.41 -3.25
N GLU A 68 -13.21 -1.41 -3.50
CA GLU A 68 -13.64 -0.02 -3.66
C GLU A 68 -14.59 0.16 -4.85
N SER A 69 -15.45 1.17 -4.79
CA SER A 69 -16.27 1.60 -5.92
C SER A 69 -15.43 2.37 -6.96
N ASP A 70 -15.96 2.58 -8.16
CA ASP A 70 -15.32 3.42 -9.18
C ASP A 70 -15.21 4.87 -8.70
N ASP A 71 -16.18 5.35 -7.93
CA ASP A 71 -16.16 6.70 -7.35
C ASP A 71 -15.08 6.83 -6.27
N ASP A 72 -14.85 5.81 -5.44
CA ASP A 72 -13.77 5.81 -4.45
C ASP A 72 -12.40 5.85 -5.12
N LEU A 73 -12.20 5.00 -6.13
CA LEU A 73 -10.96 4.93 -6.89
C LEU A 73 -10.69 6.25 -7.63
N LYS A 74 -11.73 6.83 -8.24
CA LYS A 74 -11.67 8.13 -8.87
C LYS A 74 -11.31 9.23 -7.87
N SER A 75 -11.95 9.24 -6.71
CA SER A 75 -11.69 10.21 -5.65
C SER A 75 -10.23 10.13 -5.17
N ALA A 76 -9.69 8.94 -4.99
CA ALA A 76 -8.29 8.75 -4.57
C ALA A 76 -7.31 9.27 -5.64
N LEU A 77 -7.58 8.96 -6.92
CA LEU A 77 -6.78 9.41 -8.06
C LEU A 77 -6.80 10.95 -8.20
N GLU A 78 -7.98 11.56 -8.13
CA GLU A 78 -8.14 13.02 -8.26
C GLU A 78 -7.50 13.79 -7.10
N GLN A 79 -7.40 13.18 -5.92
CA GLN A 79 -6.71 13.74 -4.77
C GLN A 79 -5.19 13.57 -4.84
N GLY A 80 -4.67 12.85 -5.84
CA GLY A 80 -3.24 12.64 -6.05
C GLY A 80 -2.59 11.62 -5.11
N ALA A 81 -3.38 10.73 -4.50
CA ALA A 81 -2.85 9.62 -3.71
C ALA A 81 -2.14 8.59 -4.59
N HIS A 82 -1.09 7.95 -4.09
CA HIS A 82 -0.48 6.81 -4.75
C HIS A 82 -1.45 5.62 -4.75
N ILE A 83 -1.83 5.15 -5.92
CA ILE A 83 -2.79 4.06 -6.08
C ILE A 83 -2.08 2.72 -5.98
N ASN A 84 -2.46 1.92 -4.98
CA ASN A 84 -2.02 0.55 -4.81
C ASN A 84 -3.19 -0.39 -5.08
N LEU A 85 -3.11 -1.16 -6.17
CA LEU A 85 -4.18 -2.04 -6.61
C LEU A 85 -4.09 -3.41 -5.93
N ASP A 86 -5.20 -3.86 -5.36
CA ASP A 86 -5.31 -5.17 -4.68
C ASP A 86 -5.49 -6.32 -5.68
N ASP A 87 -5.99 -6.03 -6.89
CA ASP A 87 -6.23 -7.01 -7.95
C ASP A 87 -6.10 -6.41 -9.36
N ILE A 88 -6.01 -7.29 -10.36
CA ILE A 88 -5.84 -6.90 -11.78
C ILE A 88 -7.13 -6.29 -12.35
N SER A 89 -8.32 -6.66 -11.84
CA SER A 89 -9.58 -6.14 -12.36
C SER A 89 -9.72 -4.65 -12.09
N SER A 90 -9.18 -4.15 -10.98
CA SER A 90 -9.13 -2.74 -10.63
C SER A 90 -8.31 -1.93 -11.66
N LEU A 91 -7.32 -2.52 -12.32
CA LEU A 91 -6.58 -1.87 -13.40
C LEU A 91 -7.47 -1.56 -14.60
N HIS A 92 -8.39 -2.46 -14.98
CA HIS A 92 -9.34 -2.22 -16.06
C HIS A 92 -10.33 -1.10 -15.74
N ARG A 93 -10.69 -0.96 -14.47
CA ARG A 93 -11.55 0.13 -13.97
C ARG A 93 -10.78 1.45 -14.00
N LEU A 94 -9.55 1.45 -13.51
CA LEU A 94 -8.66 2.60 -13.50
C LEU A 94 -8.45 3.18 -14.90
N LYS A 95 -8.29 2.33 -15.93
CA LYS A 95 -8.19 2.74 -17.34
C LYS A 95 -9.38 3.59 -17.82
N LYS A 96 -10.59 3.36 -17.28
CA LYS A 96 -11.81 4.10 -17.64
C LYS A 96 -11.93 5.42 -16.85
N ILE A 97 -11.41 5.45 -15.65
CA ILE A 97 -11.49 6.58 -14.71
C ILE A 97 -10.41 7.62 -15.02
N GLY A 98 -9.17 7.16 -15.20
CA GLY A 98 -8.00 7.97 -15.47
C GLY A 98 -6.73 7.14 -15.29
N ILE A 99 -5.68 7.47 -16.03
CA ILE A 99 -4.41 6.74 -15.99
C ILE A 99 -3.43 7.53 -15.12
N PRO A 100 -3.05 7.02 -13.92
CA PRO A 100 -2.03 7.65 -13.10
C PRO A 100 -0.63 7.50 -13.73
N LYS A 101 0.30 8.34 -13.31
CA LYS A 101 1.71 8.23 -13.73
C LYS A 101 2.36 6.97 -13.16
N GLU A 102 2.01 6.64 -11.93
CA GLU A 102 2.54 5.52 -11.17
C GLU A 102 1.46 4.73 -10.46
N ILE A 103 1.68 3.43 -10.31
CA ILE A 103 0.88 2.54 -9.46
C ILE A 103 1.79 1.56 -8.73
N SER A 104 1.24 0.92 -7.70
CA SER A 104 1.74 -0.36 -7.19
C SER A 104 0.67 -1.43 -7.25
N PHE A 105 1.09 -2.68 -7.25
CA PHE A 105 0.22 -3.82 -6.98
C PHE A 105 0.55 -4.40 -5.61
N ARG A 106 -0.50 -4.81 -4.91
CA ARG A 106 -0.34 -5.63 -3.72
C ARG A 106 -0.02 -7.06 -4.15
N LEU A 107 1.17 -7.51 -3.80
CA LEU A 107 1.61 -8.87 -4.01
C LEU A 107 1.04 -9.80 -2.95
N ASN A 108 0.45 -10.92 -3.37
CA ASN A 108 0.25 -12.08 -2.51
C ASN A 108 1.46 -13.03 -2.67
N PRO A 109 2.37 -13.13 -1.70
CA PRO A 109 3.57 -13.95 -1.84
C PRO A 109 3.31 -15.46 -1.69
N GLY A 110 2.05 -15.87 -1.46
CA GLY A 110 1.65 -17.26 -1.25
C GLY A 110 1.81 -17.75 0.19
N PHE A 111 2.26 -16.92 1.11
CA PHE A 111 2.35 -17.18 2.54
C PHE A 111 1.96 -15.94 3.36
N GLY A 112 1.63 -16.16 4.62
CA GLY A 112 1.30 -15.09 5.56
C GLY A 112 1.41 -15.56 6.99
N LYS A 113 1.52 -14.63 7.94
CA LYS A 113 1.55 -14.87 9.37
C LYS A 113 0.75 -13.78 10.09
N GLY A 114 0.05 -14.13 11.14
CA GLY A 114 -0.69 -13.20 11.96
C GLY A 114 -0.89 -13.74 13.36
N ALA A 115 -1.31 -12.87 14.29
CA ALA A 115 -1.63 -13.28 15.66
C ALA A 115 -2.82 -14.25 15.70
N PHE A 116 -3.73 -14.13 14.73
CA PHE A 116 -4.92 -14.99 14.55
C PHE A 116 -5.10 -15.29 13.07
N SER A 117 -5.83 -16.37 12.74
CA SER A 117 -6.10 -16.79 11.35
C SER A 117 -6.77 -15.69 10.51
N GLU A 118 -7.66 -14.92 11.14
CA GLU A 118 -8.45 -13.86 10.51
C GLU A 118 -7.61 -12.66 10.07
N VAL A 119 -6.43 -12.46 10.66
CA VAL A 119 -5.51 -11.36 10.31
C VAL A 119 -4.37 -11.81 9.40
N VAL A 120 -4.39 -13.05 8.92
CA VAL A 120 -3.46 -13.54 7.89
C VAL A 120 -3.97 -13.11 6.52
N THR A 121 -3.34 -12.08 5.95
CA THR A 121 -3.78 -11.44 4.70
C THR A 121 -2.94 -11.84 3.47
N GLY A 122 -2.08 -12.86 3.61
CA GLY A 122 -1.33 -13.49 2.54
C GLY A 122 -1.46 -15.01 2.58
N GLY A 123 -1.19 -15.67 1.46
CA GLY A 123 -1.24 -17.14 1.36
C GLY A 123 -2.21 -17.64 0.29
N LYS A 124 -2.15 -18.96 0.02
CA LYS A 124 -2.89 -19.61 -1.07
C LYS A 124 -4.41 -19.34 -1.10
N ASN A 125 -5.00 -19.19 0.08
CA ASN A 125 -6.45 -18.99 0.23
C ASN A 125 -6.80 -17.53 0.57
N SER A 126 -5.83 -16.62 0.53
CA SER A 126 -6.08 -15.21 0.75
C SER A 126 -6.79 -14.62 -0.47
N LYS A 127 -7.83 -13.83 -0.20
CA LYS A 127 -8.55 -13.07 -1.22
C LYS A 127 -7.85 -11.77 -1.62
N PHE A 128 -6.74 -11.44 -0.96
CA PHE A 128 -6.03 -10.19 -1.12
C PHE A 128 -4.77 -10.35 -1.94
N GLY A 129 -4.53 -9.37 -2.81
CA GLY A 129 -3.31 -9.22 -3.57
C GLY A 129 -3.26 -10.10 -4.83
N VAL A 130 -2.47 -9.66 -5.78
CA VAL A 130 -2.18 -10.37 -7.02
C VAL A 130 -1.24 -11.54 -6.70
N PRO A 131 -1.56 -12.79 -7.11
CA PRO A 131 -0.65 -13.92 -6.97
C PRO A 131 0.72 -13.64 -7.62
N LYS A 132 1.78 -14.19 -7.04
CA LYS A 132 3.15 -13.96 -7.55
C LYS A 132 3.34 -14.44 -8.99
N GLU A 133 2.64 -15.47 -9.41
CA GLU A 133 2.64 -16.02 -10.76
C GLU A 133 2.04 -15.07 -11.79
N ASP A 134 1.11 -14.20 -11.38
CA ASP A 134 0.36 -13.28 -12.25
C ASP A 134 0.93 -11.85 -12.21
N ILE A 135 1.84 -11.53 -11.26
CA ILE A 135 2.28 -10.17 -10.99
C ILE A 135 3.00 -9.53 -12.18
N VAL A 136 3.83 -10.29 -12.89
CA VAL A 136 4.57 -9.80 -14.07
C VAL A 136 3.61 -9.43 -15.19
N ASP A 137 2.58 -10.24 -15.42
CA ASP A 137 1.59 -9.98 -16.46
C ASP A 137 0.69 -8.80 -16.08
N ALA A 138 0.39 -8.60 -14.79
CA ALA A 138 -0.29 -7.40 -14.30
C ALA A 138 0.50 -6.12 -14.62
N TYR A 139 1.83 -6.12 -14.43
CA TYR A 139 2.67 -4.97 -14.79
C TYR A 139 2.81 -4.76 -16.31
N LYS A 140 2.88 -5.82 -17.10
CA LYS A 140 2.85 -5.71 -18.57
C LYS A 140 1.57 -5.00 -19.02
N LEU A 141 0.42 -5.46 -18.52
CA LEU A 141 -0.87 -4.84 -18.80
C LEU A 141 -0.92 -3.37 -18.37
N ALA A 142 -0.40 -3.05 -17.19
CA ALA A 142 -0.31 -1.67 -16.70
C ALA A 142 0.55 -0.79 -17.63
N LYS A 143 1.66 -1.32 -18.12
CA LYS A 143 2.52 -0.63 -19.10
C LYS A 143 1.81 -0.41 -20.44
N GLU A 144 1.06 -1.39 -20.92
CA GLU A 144 0.29 -1.29 -22.16
C GLU A 144 -0.78 -0.19 -22.13
N ILE A 145 -1.39 0.05 -20.97
CA ILE A 145 -2.37 1.13 -20.81
C ILE A 145 -1.75 2.51 -20.59
N GLY A 146 -0.41 2.60 -20.49
CA GLY A 146 0.33 3.87 -20.47
C GLY A 146 0.92 4.27 -19.12
N ILE A 147 0.86 3.44 -18.08
CA ILE A 147 1.50 3.68 -16.79
C ILE A 147 3.02 3.51 -16.95
N LYS A 148 3.80 4.38 -16.31
CA LYS A 148 5.25 4.48 -16.53
C LYS A 148 6.09 4.14 -15.32
N GLU A 149 5.56 4.31 -14.12
CA GLU A 149 6.27 4.09 -12.86
C GLU A 149 5.54 3.03 -12.04
N PHE A 150 6.30 2.12 -11.45
CA PHE A 150 5.77 0.93 -10.80
C PHE A 150 6.38 0.75 -9.41
N GLY A 151 5.53 0.47 -8.44
CA GLY A 151 5.92 0.02 -7.10
C GLY A 151 5.38 -1.37 -6.81
N LEU A 152 5.89 -2.02 -5.80
CA LEU A 152 5.42 -3.31 -5.30
C LEU A 152 5.11 -3.20 -3.82
N GLN A 153 3.92 -3.59 -3.41
CA GLN A 153 3.47 -3.57 -2.02
C GLN A 153 3.16 -5.00 -1.56
N CYS A 154 3.39 -5.28 -0.30
CA CYS A 154 3.01 -6.55 0.29
C CYS A 154 2.51 -6.35 1.72
N MET A 155 1.40 -7.01 2.06
CA MET A 155 0.90 -7.12 3.42
C MET A 155 0.54 -8.57 3.70
N THR A 156 1.30 -9.23 4.57
CA THR A 156 1.16 -10.66 4.82
C THR A 156 0.67 -11.02 6.21
N GLY A 157 0.51 -10.05 7.09
CA GLY A 157 0.02 -10.31 8.44
C GLY A 157 0.05 -9.10 9.35
N SER A 158 -0.60 -9.23 10.48
CA SER A 158 -0.71 -8.22 11.53
C SER A 158 -0.41 -8.84 12.90
N GLY A 159 0.22 -8.07 13.78
CA GLY A 159 0.58 -8.55 15.12
C GLY A 159 1.71 -9.61 15.13
N VAL A 160 2.56 -9.62 14.11
CA VAL A 160 3.72 -10.54 14.03
C VAL A 160 4.81 -10.02 14.96
N LEU A 161 5.14 -10.80 15.99
CA LEU A 161 6.17 -10.48 16.97
C LEU A 161 7.54 -11.12 16.66
N ASP A 162 7.61 -11.98 15.64
CA ASP A 162 8.84 -12.65 15.21
C ASP A 162 9.65 -11.74 14.28
N PRO A 163 10.78 -11.17 14.71
CA PRO A 163 11.55 -10.24 13.89
C PRO A 163 12.16 -10.91 12.65
N GLU A 164 12.43 -12.23 12.69
CA GLU A 164 13.00 -12.97 11.56
C GLU A 164 12.01 -13.16 10.39
N TYR A 165 10.75 -12.91 10.62
CA TYR A 165 9.73 -12.96 9.59
C TYR A 165 9.93 -11.87 8.51
N PHE A 166 10.24 -10.65 8.93
CA PHE A 166 10.34 -9.49 8.02
C PHE A 166 11.52 -9.57 7.04
N PRO A 167 12.76 -9.94 7.44
CA PRO A 167 13.85 -10.16 6.48
C PRO A 167 13.53 -11.21 5.42
N LYS A 168 12.89 -12.31 5.80
CA LYS A 168 12.47 -13.36 4.85
C LYS A 168 11.45 -12.84 3.84
N LEU A 169 10.45 -12.08 4.32
CA LEU A 169 9.46 -11.44 3.46
C LEU A 169 10.14 -10.46 2.48
N MET A 170 11.03 -9.60 2.98
CA MET A 170 11.74 -8.64 2.13
C MET A 170 12.58 -9.32 1.04
N LEU A 171 13.26 -10.40 1.37
CA LEU A 171 14.02 -11.18 0.37
C LEU A 171 13.12 -11.74 -0.75
N GLU A 172 11.91 -12.20 -0.42
CA GLU A 172 10.97 -12.67 -1.43
C GLU A 172 10.42 -11.52 -2.31
N ILE A 173 10.11 -10.36 -1.70
CA ILE A 173 9.68 -9.17 -2.44
C ILE A 173 10.77 -8.72 -3.41
N LEU A 174 12.03 -8.63 -2.95
CA LEU A 174 13.17 -8.22 -3.77
C LEU A 174 13.38 -9.16 -4.96
N LYS A 175 13.33 -10.49 -4.77
CA LYS A 175 13.43 -11.46 -5.86
C LYS A 175 12.35 -11.27 -6.93
N ILE A 176 11.14 -10.90 -6.52
CA ILE A 176 10.03 -10.66 -7.45
C ILE A 176 10.19 -9.32 -8.16
N SER A 177 10.75 -8.32 -7.49
CA SER A 177 10.98 -7.00 -8.10
C SER A 177 12.10 -7.00 -9.17
N GLU A 178 12.89 -8.07 -9.26
CA GLU A 178 13.93 -8.26 -10.29
C GLU A 178 13.38 -8.90 -11.59
N LEU A 179 12.13 -9.38 -11.60
CA LEU A 179 11.49 -10.02 -12.77
C LEU A 179 10.94 -8.98 -13.76
#